data_28fcceb6c279f2d2c4f2f91597ed4e1d
#
_entry.id   28fcceb6c279f2d2c4f2f91597ed4e1d
#
_cell.length_a   1.000
_cell.length_b   1.000
_cell.length_c   1.000
_cell.angle_alpha   90.00
_cell.angle_beta   90.00
_cell.angle_gamma   90.00
#
_symmetry.space_group_name_H-M   'P 1'
#
loop_
_entity.id
_entity.type
_entity.pdbx_description
1 polymer ?
#
loop_
_entity_poly.entity_id
_entity_poly.type
_entity_poly.pdbx_seq_one_letter_code
_entity_poly.pdbx_strand_id
1 'polypeptide(L)'
;TILNQGESKKDFDQEGVIQRFKVQLDRSNISNTQNVLKPDFSWAIDEQFNIDHKNYLFIAPFCSPKLQNKVWPYFKKLIELLKIHYPQYKILAAPGPSEIGMCKELDLEMILNNNKPTNIKQLAKIIKNASYVIANDTGPAHIAAHLGCKGLAIFGPHTSAKKVSIETENFQVLEVPELKNLTAEKVLDVLKSKIPT
;
A
#
# COMPACT_ATOMS: atom_id res chain seq x y z
N THR A 1 -16.06 -20.25 4.89
CA THR A 1 -16.20 -20.27 3.41
C THR A 1 -17.32 -21.21 3.03
N ILE A 2 -18.31 -20.74 2.29
CA ILE A 2 -19.39 -21.56 1.72
C ILE A 2 -18.88 -22.01 0.35
N LEU A 3 -18.71 -23.32 0.16
CA LEU A 3 -18.28 -23.92 -1.10
C LEU A 3 -19.49 -24.59 -1.80
N ASN A 4 -19.51 -24.58 -3.11
CA ASN A 4 -20.44 -25.37 -3.90
C ASN A 4 -20.06 -26.86 -3.87
N GLN A 5 -21.02 -27.73 -4.23
CA GLN A 5 -20.74 -29.17 -4.32
C GLN A 5 -19.63 -29.39 -5.37
N GLY A 6 -18.58 -30.12 -4.98
CA GLY A 6 -17.41 -30.43 -5.82
C GLY A 6 -16.35 -29.32 -5.91
N GLU A 7 -16.58 -28.14 -5.31
CA GLU A 7 -15.60 -27.05 -5.29
C GLU A 7 -14.56 -27.26 -4.17
N SER A 8 -13.28 -27.23 -4.49
CA SER A 8 -12.23 -27.27 -3.48
C SER A 8 -11.94 -25.89 -2.90
N LYS A 9 -11.64 -25.82 -1.60
CA LYS A 9 -11.19 -24.57 -0.97
C LYS A 9 -9.92 -24.03 -1.64
N LYS A 10 -9.02 -24.91 -2.09
CA LYS A 10 -7.77 -24.54 -2.75
C LYS A 10 -8.03 -23.78 -4.07
N ASP A 11 -8.98 -24.23 -4.87
CA ASP A 11 -9.32 -23.58 -6.14
C ASP A 11 -10.04 -22.26 -5.89
N PHE A 12 -10.98 -22.24 -4.94
CA PHE A 12 -11.66 -21.01 -4.52
C PHE A 12 -10.66 -19.94 -4.02
N ASP A 13 -9.62 -20.35 -3.30
CA ASP A 13 -8.60 -19.44 -2.78
C ASP A 13 -7.62 -18.93 -3.86
N GLN A 14 -7.70 -19.37 -5.12
CA GLN A 14 -6.95 -18.80 -6.25
C GLN A 14 -7.58 -17.51 -6.79
N GLU A 15 -8.87 -17.31 -6.58
CA GLU A 15 -9.55 -16.09 -6.99
C GLU A 15 -9.12 -14.88 -6.17
N GLY A 16 -9.25 -13.68 -6.74
CA GLY A 16 -8.98 -12.43 -6.05
C GLY A 16 -9.84 -12.27 -4.81
N VAL A 17 -9.28 -11.70 -3.74
CA VAL A 17 -9.94 -11.63 -2.42
C VAL A 17 -11.29 -10.90 -2.48
N ILE A 18 -11.40 -9.81 -3.26
CA ILE A 18 -12.64 -9.05 -3.41
C ILE A 18 -13.71 -9.90 -4.09
N GLN A 19 -13.35 -10.64 -5.16
CA GLN A 19 -14.25 -11.54 -5.85
C GLN A 19 -14.73 -12.67 -4.91
N ARG A 20 -13.82 -13.21 -4.11
CA ARG A 20 -14.18 -14.23 -3.11
C ARG A 20 -15.17 -13.71 -2.07
N PHE A 21 -15.00 -12.47 -1.60
CA PHE A 21 -15.96 -11.84 -0.70
C PHE A 21 -17.33 -11.69 -1.35
N LYS A 22 -17.39 -11.20 -2.60
CA LYS A 22 -18.66 -11.09 -3.34
C LYS A 22 -19.36 -12.44 -3.43
N VAL A 23 -18.65 -13.47 -3.87
CA VAL A 23 -19.19 -14.83 -3.99
C VAL A 23 -19.71 -15.36 -2.65
N GLN A 24 -18.98 -15.11 -1.54
CA GLN A 24 -19.44 -15.55 -0.21
C GLN A 24 -20.71 -14.82 0.24
N LEU A 25 -20.84 -13.52 -0.04
CA LEU A 25 -22.04 -12.74 0.27
C LEU A 25 -23.22 -13.23 -0.55
N ASP A 26 -23.05 -13.45 -1.86
CA ASP A 26 -24.09 -14.00 -2.74
C ASP A 26 -24.59 -15.37 -2.25
N ARG A 27 -23.67 -16.26 -1.86
CA ARG A 27 -23.98 -17.59 -1.31
C ARG A 27 -24.65 -17.53 0.07
N SER A 28 -24.51 -16.41 0.77
CA SER A 28 -25.18 -16.14 2.05
C SER A 28 -26.53 -15.43 1.88
N ASN A 29 -27.04 -15.33 0.64
CA ASN A 29 -28.29 -14.63 0.29
C ASN A 29 -28.29 -13.15 0.68
N ILE A 30 -27.13 -12.49 0.69
CA ILE A 30 -27.00 -11.06 0.90
C ILE A 30 -27.15 -10.38 -0.46
N SER A 31 -28.15 -9.49 -0.58
CA SER A 31 -28.44 -8.73 -1.80
C SER A 31 -27.52 -7.51 -1.96
N ASN A 32 -27.48 -6.93 -3.17
CA ASN A 32 -26.77 -5.69 -3.49
C ASN A 32 -25.23 -5.79 -3.32
N THR A 33 -24.65 -6.92 -3.69
CA THR A 33 -23.21 -7.20 -3.53
C THR A 33 -22.31 -6.59 -4.61
N GLN A 34 -22.85 -5.88 -5.59
CA GLN A 34 -22.08 -5.30 -6.70
C GLN A 34 -21.03 -4.28 -6.23
N ASN A 35 -21.33 -3.50 -5.19
CA ASN A 35 -20.43 -2.51 -4.64
C ASN A 35 -19.18 -3.13 -3.96
N VAL A 36 -19.23 -4.41 -3.59
CA VAL A 36 -18.09 -5.14 -3.00
C VAL A 36 -16.91 -5.20 -3.96
N LEU A 37 -17.18 -5.17 -5.28
CA LEU A 37 -16.12 -5.20 -6.31
C LEU A 37 -15.35 -3.88 -6.42
N LYS A 38 -15.85 -2.81 -5.83
CA LYS A 38 -15.23 -1.48 -5.80
C LYS A 38 -15.13 -1.00 -4.35
N PRO A 39 -14.26 -1.60 -3.52
CA PRO A 39 -14.13 -1.17 -2.14
C PRO A 39 -13.70 0.29 -2.07
N ASP A 40 -14.36 1.02 -1.19
CA ASP A 40 -14.09 2.43 -0.91
C ASP A 40 -13.70 2.58 0.56
N PHE A 41 -12.60 3.25 0.80
CA PHE A 41 -12.06 3.51 2.14
C PHE A 41 -12.27 4.96 2.59
N SER A 42 -12.95 5.79 1.79
CA SER A 42 -13.13 7.24 2.06
C SER A 42 -13.85 7.52 3.38
N TRP A 43 -14.75 6.63 3.82
CA TRP A 43 -15.46 6.73 5.10
C TRP A 43 -14.53 6.71 6.32
N ALA A 44 -13.30 6.21 6.18
CA ALA A 44 -12.33 6.11 7.25
C ALA A 44 -11.41 7.33 7.37
N ILE A 45 -11.57 8.35 6.54
CA ILE A 45 -10.71 9.53 6.55
C ILE A 45 -11.05 10.43 7.76
N ASP A 46 -10.04 10.77 8.56
CA ASP A 46 -10.14 11.79 9.61
C ASP A 46 -9.98 13.18 8.98
N GLU A 47 -11.07 13.80 8.61
CA GLU A 47 -11.05 15.13 7.96
C GLU A 47 -10.54 16.24 8.86
N GLN A 48 -10.56 16.06 10.18
CA GLN A 48 -10.08 17.04 11.16
C GLN A 48 -8.57 16.94 11.40
N PHE A 49 -7.95 15.82 11.00
CA PHE A 49 -6.50 15.65 11.16
C PHE A 49 -5.75 16.58 10.22
N ASN A 50 -4.97 17.51 10.80
CA ASN A 50 -4.17 18.45 10.02
C ASN A 50 -2.84 17.83 9.59
N ILE A 51 -2.44 18.09 8.33
CA ILE A 51 -1.17 17.67 7.76
C ILE A 51 -0.46 18.92 7.28
N ASP A 52 0.67 19.26 7.92
CA ASP A 52 1.42 20.49 7.65
C ASP A 52 2.25 20.41 6.34
N HIS A 53 2.10 19.33 5.58
CA HIS A 53 2.82 19.07 4.33
C HIS A 53 1.86 19.07 3.13
N LYS A 54 2.17 19.85 2.08
CA LYS A 54 1.34 19.95 0.87
C LYS A 54 1.81 19.05 -0.26
N ASN A 55 3.12 18.95 -0.47
CA ASN A 55 3.72 18.18 -1.57
C ASN A 55 4.64 17.10 -1.00
N TYR A 56 4.20 15.86 -0.99
CA TYR A 56 5.01 14.76 -0.47
C TYR A 56 4.75 13.44 -1.17
N LEU A 57 5.77 12.62 -1.18
CA LEU A 57 5.69 11.20 -1.50
C LEU A 57 5.56 10.43 -0.18
N PHE A 58 4.57 9.57 -0.11
CA PHE A 58 4.37 8.71 1.07
C PHE A 58 5.06 7.37 0.87
N ILE A 59 5.92 7.00 1.81
CA ILE A 59 6.66 5.74 1.78
C ILE A 59 6.17 4.82 2.90
N ALA A 60 5.76 3.60 2.55
CA ALA A 60 5.43 2.53 3.50
C ALA A 60 6.38 1.35 3.33
N PRO A 61 7.61 1.42 3.90
CA PRO A 61 8.69 0.48 3.62
C PRO A 61 8.67 -0.74 4.53
N PHE A 62 7.83 -0.75 5.56
CA PHE A 62 7.83 -1.79 6.59
C PHE A 62 6.69 -2.78 6.40
N CYS A 63 6.83 -3.93 7.05
CA CYS A 63 5.80 -4.95 7.16
C CYS A 63 5.71 -5.42 8.61
N SER A 64 4.65 -6.18 8.93
CA SER A 64 4.56 -6.87 10.21
C SER A 64 5.85 -7.64 10.51
N PRO A 65 6.36 -7.64 11.74
CA PRO A 65 7.57 -8.38 12.14
C PRO A 65 7.58 -9.86 11.75
N LYS A 66 6.38 -10.47 11.60
CA LYS A 66 6.23 -11.85 11.15
C LYS A 66 6.34 -12.06 9.65
N LEU A 67 6.40 -10.98 8.85
CA LEU A 67 6.32 -11.02 7.39
C LEU A 67 7.52 -10.31 6.73
N GLN A 68 8.71 -10.47 7.30
CA GLN A 68 9.93 -9.80 6.81
C GLN A 68 10.33 -10.21 5.38
N ASN A 69 9.88 -11.36 4.91
CA ASN A 69 10.05 -11.80 3.52
C ASN A 69 9.32 -10.93 2.49
N LYS A 70 8.43 -10.03 2.94
CA LYS A 70 7.74 -9.05 2.10
C LYS A 70 8.50 -7.71 1.97
N VAL A 71 9.53 -7.49 2.78
CA VAL A 71 10.26 -6.23 2.79
C VAL A 71 11.24 -6.18 1.64
N TRP A 72 11.05 -5.21 0.75
CA TRP A 72 12.03 -4.91 -0.28
C TRP A 72 13.26 -4.22 0.34
N PRO A 73 14.50 -4.72 0.10
CA PRO A 73 15.65 -4.31 0.90
C PRO A 73 16.24 -2.95 0.51
N TYR A 74 15.83 -2.33 -0.60
CA TYR A 74 16.49 -1.15 -1.14
C TYR A 74 15.72 0.15 -0.93
N PHE A 75 14.79 0.22 0.04
CA PHE A 75 14.08 1.46 0.34
C PHE A 75 15.02 2.61 0.73
N LYS A 76 16.07 2.34 1.51
CA LYS A 76 17.04 3.38 1.87
C LYS A 76 17.66 4.01 0.61
N LYS A 77 18.12 3.18 -0.31
CA LYS A 77 18.71 3.65 -1.57
C LYS A 77 17.69 4.40 -2.44
N LEU A 78 16.45 3.90 -2.50
CA LEU A 78 15.39 4.58 -3.25
C LEU A 78 15.08 5.96 -2.64
N ILE A 79 15.01 6.09 -1.32
CA ILE A 79 14.77 7.37 -0.62
C ILE A 79 15.87 8.39 -0.97
N GLU A 80 17.15 7.97 -0.97
CA GLU A 80 18.27 8.81 -1.39
C GLU A 80 18.09 9.29 -2.84
N LEU A 81 17.75 8.39 -3.75
CA LEU A 81 17.50 8.72 -5.16
C LEU A 81 16.31 9.64 -5.34
N LEU A 82 15.21 9.42 -4.60
CA LEU A 82 14.04 10.29 -4.65
C LEU A 82 14.35 11.71 -4.17
N LYS A 83 15.14 11.87 -3.10
CA LYS A 83 15.58 13.19 -2.62
C LYS A 83 16.39 13.96 -3.67
N ILE A 84 17.18 13.25 -4.48
CA ILE A 84 17.98 13.84 -5.57
C ILE A 84 17.12 14.21 -6.77
N HIS A 85 16.25 13.30 -7.21
CA HIS A 85 15.48 13.46 -8.44
C HIS A 85 14.19 14.26 -8.28
N TYR A 86 13.67 14.35 -7.05
CA TYR A 86 12.40 15.01 -6.72
C TYR A 86 12.52 15.95 -5.51
N PRO A 87 13.46 16.92 -5.53
CA PRO A 87 13.72 17.80 -4.38
C PRO A 87 12.53 18.68 -3.99
N GLN A 88 11.53 18.83 -4.87
CA GLN A 88 10.29 19.56 -4.61
C GLN A 88 9.31 18.79 -3.72
N TYR A 89 9.53 17.50 -3.50
CA TYR A 89 8.69 16.68 -2.64
C TYR A 89 9.39 16.35 -1.32
N LYS A 90 8.63 16.44 -0.23
CA LYS A 90 9.02 15.79 1.02
C LYS A 90 8.86 14.27 0.89
N ILE A 91 9.73 13.50 1.55
CA ILE A 91 9.61 12.04 1.61
C ILE A 91 9.17 11.66 3.02
N LEU A 92 7.91 11.25 3.16
CA LEU A 92 7.26 11.08 4.45
C LEU A 92 6.82 9.64 4.70
N ALA A 93 6.80 9.24 5.97
CA ALA A 93 6.20 8.00 6.43
C ALA A 93 5.29 8.27 7.63
N ALA A 94 4.36 7.36 7.90
CA ALA A 94 3.56 7.33 9.12
C ALA A 94 3.75 5.97 9.80
N PRO A 95 4.80 5.81 10.62
CA PRO A 95 5.18 4.54 11.18
C PRO A 95 4.23 4.06 12.27
N GLY A 96 4.12 2.74 12.42
CA GLY A 96 3.59 2.11 13.62
C GLY A 96 4.55 2.23 14.80
N PRO A 97 4.12 1.84 16.03
CA PRO A 97 4.93 2.01 17.25
C PRO A 97 6.32 1.36 17.16
N SER A 98 6.42 0.19 16.56
CA SER A 98 7.68 -0.56 16.42
C SER A 98 8.56 -0.06 15.25
N GLU A 99 8.06 0.83 14.41
CA GLU A 99 8.71 1.26 13.16
C GLU A 99 9.40 2.61 13.27
N ILE A 100 9.18 3.36 14.37
CA ILE A 100 9.74 4.71 14.58
C ILE A 100 11.28 4.70 14.50
N GLY A 101 11.93 3.72 15.13
CA GLY A 101 13.39 3.57 15.07
C GLY A 101 13.87 3.30 13.65
N MET A 102 13.18 2.42 12.93
CA MET A 102 13.50 2.05 11.56
C MET A 102 13.34 3.22 10.58
N CYS A 103 12.34 4.10 10.79
CA CYS A 103 12.20 5.34 10.00
C CYS A 103 13.43 6.25 10.14
N LYS A 104 13.98 6.37 11.36
CA LYS A 104 15.22 7.15 11.58
C LYS A 104 16.42 6.55 10.85
N GLU A 105 16.55 5.22 10.83
CA GLU A 105 17.61 4.53 10.10
C GLU A 105 17.52 4.72 8.58
N LEU A 106 16.30 4.92 8.08
CA LEU A 106 16.03 5.22 6.66
C LEU A 106 16.08 6.71 6.33
N ASP A 107 16.35 7.58 7.31
CA ASP A 107 16.32 9.04 7.15
C ASP A 107 14.99 9.54 6.55
N LEU A 108 13.87 8.99 7.06
CA LEU A 108 12.50 9.37 6.71
C LEU A 108 11.95 10.39 7.71
N GLU A 109 11.37 11.46 7.19
CA GLU A 109 10.55 12.38 7.97
C GLU A 109 9.22 11.68 8.32
N MET A 110 8.80 11.79 9.59
CA MET A 110 7.65 11.05 10.10
C MET A 110 6.47 11.96 10.39
N ILE A 111 5.28 11.55 9.98
CA ILE A 111 4.03 12.17 10.42
C ILE A 111 3.53 11.41 11.66
N LEU A 112 3.47 12.12 12.76
CA LEU A 112 3.01 11.61 14.06
C LEU A 112 1.87 12.49 14.58
N ASN A 113 1.01 11.91 15.42
CA ASN A 113 -0.01 12.67 16.17
C ASN A 113 0.47 12.87 17.60
N ASN A 114 0.82 14.11 17.99
CA ASN A 114 1.37 14.44 19.31
C ASN A 114 2.53 13.50 19.72
N ASN A 115 3.50 13.32 18.83
CA ASN A 115 4.66 12.43 18.99
C ASN A 115 4.31 10.92 19.14
N LYS A 116 3.09 10.52 18.79
CA LYS A 116 2.65 9.13 18.80
C LYS A 116 2.28 8.68 17.37
N PRO A 117 2.36 7.39 17.08
CA PRO A 117 1.85 6.85 15.82
C PRO A 117 0.41 7.28 15.56
N THR A 118 0.11 7.52 14.29
CA THR A 118 -1.25 7.85 13.85
C THR A 118 -2.18 6.63 13.94
N ASN A 119 -3.46 6.87 14.17
CA ASN A 119 -4.47 5.84 14.02
C ASN A 119 -4.81 5.61 12.53
N ILE A 120 -5.63 4.60 12.25
CA ILE A 120 -5.94 4.21 10.86
C ILE A 120 -6.67 5.31 10.07
N LYS A 121 -7.50 6.13 10.72
CA LYS A 121 -8.24 7.23 10.08
C LYS A 121 -7.30 8.37 9.70
N GLN A 122 -6.35 8.69 10.57
CA GLN A 122 -5.30 9.67 10.33
C GLN A 122 -4.33 9.18 9.25
N LEU A 123 -3.97 7.90 9.27
CA LEU A 123 -3.18 7.28 8.23
C LEU A 123 -3.88 7.37 6.87
N ALA A 124 -5.19 7.09 6.81
CA ALA A 124 -5.99 7.24 5.59
C ALA A 124 -5.96 8.68 5.05
N LYS A 125 -6.07 9.69 5.94
CA LYS A 125 -5.94 11.11 5.57
C LYS A 125 -4.55 11.43 5.00
N ILE A 126 -3.48 10.95 5.65
CA ILE A 126 -2.11 11.13 5.18
C ILE A 126 -1.93 10.52 3.79
N ILE A 127 -2.34 9.28 3.61
CA ILE A 127 -2.23 8.58 2.33
C ILE A 127 -3.03 9.27 1.24
N LYS A 128 -4.26 9.72 1.53
CA LYS A 128 -5.13 10.40 0.57
C LYS A 128 -4.54 11.70 0.03
N ASN A 129 -3.77 12.41 0.85
CA ASN A 129 -3.16 13.70 0.49
C ASN A 129 -1.75 13.55 -0.12
N ALA A 130 -1.20 12.35 -0.18
CA ALA A 130 0.09 12.11 -0.82
C ALA A 130 0.01 12.34 -2.33
N SER A 131 1.04 12.96 -2.91
CA SER A 131 1.16 13.12 -4.36
C SER A 131 1.37 11.77 -5.06
N TYR A 132 2.07 10.86 -4.38
CA TYR A 132 2.29 9.48 -4.81
C TYR A 132 2.63 8.59 -3.62
N VAL A 133 2.23 7.32 -3.67
CA VAL A 133 2.48 6.33 -2.62
C VAL A 133 3.42 5.25 -3.13
N ILE A 134 4.45 4.89 -2.35
CA ILE A 134 5.36 3.79 -2.66
C ILE A 134 5.42 2.87 -1.44
N ALA A 135 5.11 1.59 -1.63
CA ALA A 135 4.94 0.68 -0.50
C ALA A 135 5.40 -0.75 -0.79
N ASN A 136 5.64 -1.53 0.25
CA ASN A 136 5.58 -2.99 0.17
C ASN A 136 4.12 -3.48 0.11
N ASP A 137 3.90 -4.79 -0.02
CA ASP A 137 2.59 -5.44 0.20
C ASP A 137 2.19 -5.34 1.68
N THR A 138 1.54 -4.23 2.03
CA THR A 138 1.18 -3.86 3.41
C THR A 138 -0.18 -3.19 3.50
N GLY A 139 -0.72 -3.06 4.71
CA GLY A 139 -1.97 -2.34 4.96
C GLY A 139 -2.04 -0.94 4.32
N PRO A 140 -1.03 -0.08 4.47
CA PRO A 140 -0.97 1.23 3.81
C PRO A 140 -1.12 1.18 2.28
N ALA A 141 -0.55 0.17 1.59
CA ALA A 141 -0.71 -0.01 0.15
C ALA A 141 -2.18 -0.27 -0.22
N HIS A 142 -2.86 -1.14 0.52
CA HIS A 142 -4.29 -1.42 0.31
C HIS A 142 -5.16 -0.19 0.60
N ILE A 143 -4.86 0.57 1.65
CA ILE A 143 -5.56 1.84 1.93
C ILE A 143 -5.38 2.80 0.74
N ALA A 144 -4.16 2.97 0.22
CA ALA A 144 -3.89 3.84 -0.92
C ALA A 144 -4.68 3.41 -2.16
N ALA A 145 -4.65 2.13 -2.50
CA ALA A 145 -5.36 1.58 -3.66
C ALA A 145 -6.87 1.84 -3.56
N HIS A 146 -7.48 1.56 -2.41
CA HIS A 146 -8.94 1.71 -2.21
C HIS A 146 -9.39 3.13 -1.85
N LEU A 147 -8.46 4.06 -1.67
CA LEU A 147 -8.70 5.50 -1.68
C LEU A 147 -8.55 6.12 -3.08
N GLY A 148 -8.19 5.33 -4.10
CA GLY A 148 -7.95 5.80 -5.46
C GLY A 148 -6.71 6.67 -5.59
N CYS A 149 -5.72 6.51 -4.71
CA CYS A 149 -4.46 7.25 -4.75
C CYS A 149 -3.57 6.76 -5.90
N LYS A 150 -2.71 7.64 -6.40
CA LYS A 150 -1.63 7.24 -7.30
C LYS A 150 -0.54 6.53 -6.50
N GLY A 151 -0.07 5.39 -6.97
CA GLY A 151 0.96 4.67 -6.23
C GLY A 151 1.50 3.43 -6.91
N LEU A 152 2.54 2.89 -6.28
CA LEU A 152 3.23 1.67 -6.66
C LEU A 152 3.47 0.82 -5.41
N ALA A 153 3.03 -0.43 -5.43
CA ALA A 153 3.44 -1.42 -4.45
C ALA A 153 4.47 -2.39 -5.05
N ILE A 154 5.41 -2.84 -4.24
CA ILE A 154 6.46 -3.80 -4.61
C ILE A 154 6.11 -5.14 -3.98
N PHE A 155 5.92 -6.15 -4.82
CA PHE A 155 5.55 -7.50 -4.42
C PHE A 155 6.65 -8.50 -4.76
N GLY A 156 6.93 -9.37 -3.79
CA GLY A 156 7.74 -10.56 -3.99
C GLY A 156 6.88 -11.80 -4.27
N PRO A 157 7.46 -13.00 -4.27
CA PRO A 157 6.80 -14.26 -4.63
C PRO A 157 5.77 -14.77 -3.61
N HIS A 158 5.59 -14.07 -2.49
CA HIS A 158 4.71 -14.49 -1.38
C HIS A 158 3.21 -14.40 -1.72
N THR A 159 2.84 -13.53 -2.67
CA THR A 159 1.48 -13.35 -3.18
C THR A 159 1.49 -12.68 -4.55
N SER A 160 0.32 -12.37 -5.11
CA SER A 160 0.21 -11.61 -6.35
C SER A 160 -0.83 -10.48 -6.21
N ALA A 161 -0.69 -9.43 -7.01
CA ALA A 161 -1.62 -8.30 -7.06
C ALA A 161 -3.06 -8.78 -7.34
N LYS A 162 -3.22 -9.73 -8.28
CA LYS A 162 -4.50 -10.36 -8.60
C LYS A 162 -5.12 -11.01 -7.36
N LYS A 163 -4.35 -11.82 -6.63
CA LYS A 163 -4.86 -12.57 -5.47
C LYS A 163 -5.34 -11.66 -4.35
N VAL A 164 -4.65 -10.55 -4.11
CA VAL A 164 -5.02 -9.59 -3.06
C VAL A 164 -5.92 -8.45 -3.58
N SER A 165 -6.18 -8.41 -4.89
CA SER A 165 -7.09 -7.45 -5.54
C SER A 165 -6.73 -5.99 -5.24
N ILE A 166 -5.42 -5.64 -5.32
CA ILE A 166 -4.92 -4.31 -4.95
C ILE A 166 -4.79 -3.37 -6.14
N GLU A 167 -4.61 -3.89 -7.36
CA GLU A 167 -4.43 -3.04 -8.54
C GLU A 167 -5.72 -2.29 -8.89
N THR A 168 -5.55 -1.01 -9.21
CA THR A 168 -6.59 -0.11 -9.68
C THR A 168 -6.05 0.71 -10.86
N GLU A 169 -6.88 1.56 -11.45
CA GLU A 169 -6.45 2.48 -12.51
C GLU A 169 -5.25 3.36 -12.08
N ASN A 170 -5.24 3.79 -10.82
CA ASN A 170 -4.23 4.70 -10.29
C ASN A 170 -3.13 4.02 -9.47
N PHE A 171 -3.36 2.79 -9.01
CA PHE A 171 -2.45 2.07 -8.12
C PHE A 171 -1.96 0.79 -8.77
N GLN A 172 -0.65 0.72 -9.01
CA GLN A 172 0.00 -0.36 -9.74
C GLN A 172 0.84 -1.25 -8.81
N VAL A 173 1.13 -2.46 -9.27
CA VAL A 173 2.03 -3.38 -8.57
C VAL A 173 3.20 -3.75 -9.47
N LEU A 174 4.40 -3.73 -8.90
CA LEU A 174 5.61 -4.27 -9.49
C LEU A 174 5.89 -5.63 -8.85
N GLU A 175 5.50 -6.69 -9.53
CA GLU A 175 5.74 -8.07 -9.09
C GLU A 175 7.09 -8.57 -9.56
N VAL A 176 7.86 -9.15 -8.64
CA VAL A 176 9.16 -9.75 -8.95
C VAL A 176 9.32 -11.11 -8.29
N PRO A 177 9.99 -12.07 -8.94
CA PRO A 177 10.22 -13.40 -8.35
C PRO A 177 11.13 -13.35 -7.12
N GLU A 178 12.02 -12.35 -7.03
CA GLU A 178 12.90 -12.14 -5.89
C GLU A 178 13.11 -10.65 -5.63
N LEU A 179 12.71 -10.17 -4.46
CA LEU A 179 12.82 -8.76 -4.07
C LEU A 179 14.27 -8.24 -4.11
N LYS A 180 15.24 -9.08 -3.75
CA LYS A 180 16.67 -8.70 -3.76
C LYS A 180 17.25 -8.41 -5.15
N ASN A 181 16.58 -8.88 -6.23
CA ASN A 181 17.03 -8.67 -7.61
C ASN A 181 16.44 -7.40 -8.23
N LEU A 182 15.49 -6.75 -7.56
CA LEU A 182 14.92 -5.48 -7.97
C LEU A 182 15.74 -4.34 -7.37
N THR A 183 16.53 -3.64 -8.17
CA THR A 183 17.35 -2.52 -7.68
C THR A 183 16.54 -1.25 -7.50
N ALA A 184 17.05 -0.31 -6.69
CA ALA A 184 16.42 0.99 -6.46
C ALA A 184 16.34 1.84 -7.74
N GLU A 185 17.34 1.73 -8.61
CA GLU A 185 17.40 2.42 -9.89
C GLU A 185 16.28 1.95 -10.84
N LYS A 186 16.02 0.63 -10.89
CA LYS A 186 14.90 0.09 -11.68
C LYS A 186 13.54 0.59 -11.18
N VAL A 187 13.36 0.65 -9.86
CA VAL A 187 12.14 1.23 -9.28
C VAL A 187 12.03 2.72 -9.60
N LEU A 188 13.13 3.47 -9.45
CA LEU A 188 13.16 4.89 -9.82
C LEU A 188 12.77 5.10 -11.28
N ASP A 189 13.27 4.28 -12.21
CA ASP A 189 12.95 4.41 -13.64
C ASP A 189 11.45 4.20 -13.91
N VAL A 190 10.80 3.29 -13.20
CA VAL A 190 9.34 3.14 -13.24
C VAL A 190 8.66 4.41 -12.72
N LEU A 191 9.15 4.99 -11.62
CA LEU A 191 8.57 6.17 -10.99
C LEU A 191 8.72 7.45 -11.82
N LYS A 192 9.77 7.59 -12.64
CA LYS A 192 10.01 8.76 -13.51
C LYS A 192 8.84 9.05 -14.46
N SER A 193 8.12 8.03 -14.89
CA SER A 193 6.94 8.19 -15.75
C SER A 193 5.64 8.44 -14.98
N LYS A 194 5.66 8.39 -13.65
CA LYS A 194 4.47 8.40 -12.78
C LYS A 194 4.40 9.60 -11.84
N ILE A 195 5.55 10.05 -11.36
CA ILE A 195 5.66 11.19 -10.45
C ILE A 195 5.91 12.45 -11.29
N PRO A 196 5.07 13.49 -11.17
CA PRO A 196 5.30 14.76 -11.87
C PRO A 196 6.63 15.42 -11.45
N THR A 197 7.36 15.93 -12.41
CA THR A 197 8.58 16.76 -12.21
C THR A 197 8.22 18.20 -11.91
#